data_c2024a2b68cbe51534eca9e5ea87ad57
#
_entry.id   c2024a2b68cbe51534eca9e5ea87ad57
#
_cell.length_a   1.000
_cell.length_b   1.000
_cell.length_c   1.000
_cell.angle_alpha   90.00
_cell.angle_beta   90.00
_cell.angle_gamma   90.00
#
_symmetry.space_group_name_H-M   'P 1'
#
loop_
_entity.id
_entity.type
_entity.pdbx_description
1 polymer ?
#
loop_
_entity_poly.entity_id
_entity_poly.type
_entity_poly.pdbx_seq_one_letter_code
_entity_poly.pdbx_strand_id
1 'polypeptide(L)'
;MKPRDDSSDHSDPSTRQIRRESDAHPSLRLVVLEGPDKGATTTASDQTLTVGTAKRNTLELKDPTVSRFHCELTPVPGGARIVDLRSTNGTFVGPVRVHDAIIAPGTVVRVGQSTIELSNDSPSRVSLYAGESLAGLVGRSTAMRAIMEQLQRVSASTASVLVTGESGTGKELVAEALHRLSPRSAAPFVVVDCAALVPTLVASELFGHEKGAFTGADRQHIGAFERARGGTLFLDEIGELPAQLQPALLGALERRRVRRLGGRADTEVDVRVVCATNRDLRASVNDGSFRLDLYYRVAVVTLALPPLRERAEDVPALVEHFLRVMGYTAPLSELFSPEVLASMSAHRWPGNVRELRNVIEATVAFGDARRALETNEPAREEPVWSAPASDAALPKYKDARASVLQRFERAYIEALIQRAGGNVSQAARLAGLDRGYVSDLLARHQVGRGA
;
A
#
# COMPACT_ATOMS: atom_id res chain seq x y z
N MET A 1 -41.11 7.89 -56.93
CA MET A 1 -40.21 6.74 -56.65
C MET A 1 -38.95 7.28 -56.01
N LYS A 2 -38.87 7.28 -54.67
CA LYS A 2 -37.73 7.76 -53.87
C LYS A 2 -37.04 6.53 -53.29
N PRO A 3 -35.72 6.41 -53.30
CA PRO A 3 -35.02 5.34 -52.60
C PRO A 3 -35.01 5.57 -51.09
N ARG A 4 -35.21 4.50 -50.34
CA ARG A 4 -35.07 4.46 -48.87
C ARG A 4 -33.59 4.35 -48.57
N ASP A 5 -33.10 5.23 -47.73
CA ASP A 5 -31.81 5.14 -47.03
C ASP A 5 -31.99 4.23 -45.79
N ASP A 6 -31.33 3.10 -45.77
CA ASP A 6 -31.21 2.20 -44.64
C ASP A 6 -29.81 2.45 -44.02
N SER A 7 -29.75 3.42 -43.10
CA SER A 7 -28.58 3.57 -42.22
C SER A 7 -28.85 2.83 -40.92
N SER A 8 -28.37 1.59 -40.84
CA SER A 8 -28.31 0.81 -39.61
C SER A 8 -27.30 1.43 -38.64
N ASP A 9 -27.81 2.10 -37.64
CA ASP A 9 -27.10 2.61 -36.48
C ASP A 9 -26.72 1.45 -35.56
N HIS A 10 -25.45 1.01 -35.63
CA HIS A 10 -24.85 0.08 -34.65
C HIS A 10 -24.36 0.91 -33.47
N SER A 11 -25.25 1.25 -32.53
CA SER A 11 -24.89 1.77 -31.24
C SER A 11 -24.31 0.65 -30.37
N ASP A 12 -23.00 0.72 -30.18
CA ASP A 12 -22.22 -0.05 -29.20
C ASP A 12 -22.82 0.13 -27.78
N PRO A 13 -23.16 -0.93 -27.04
CA PRO A 13 -23.69 -0.81 -25.68
C PRO A 13 -22.56 -0.48 -24.68
N SER A 14 -22.15 0.78 -24.65
CA SER A 14 -21.28 1.25 -23.59
C SER A 14 -22.02 1.21 -22.24
N THR A 15 -21.54 0.41 -21.30
CA THR A 15 -22.03 0.35 -19.93
C THR A 15 -21.94 1.73 -19.30
N ARG A 16 -23.07 2.38 -19.08
CA ARG A 16 -23.13 3.68 -18.38
C ARG A 16 -22.94 3.46 -16.88
N GLN A 17 -21.88 4.04 -16.31
CA GLN A 17 -21.76 4.16 -14.86
C GLN A 17 -22.88 5.06 -14.31
N ILE A 18 -23.69 4.53 -13.42
CA ILE A 18 -24.67 5.32 -12.66
C ILE A 18 -23.88 6.11 -11.62
N ARG A 19 -23.59 7.39 -11.89
CA ARG A 19 -23.11 8.32 -10.85
C ARG A 19 -24.22 8.53 -9.83
N ARG A 20 -24.02 8.02 -8.62
CA ARG A 20 -24.78 8.45 -7.45
C ARG A 20 -24.02 9.62 -6.84
N GLU A 21 -24.57 10.82 -7.01
CA GLU A 21 -24.14 12.00 -6.27
C GLU A 21 -24.59 11.86 -4.81
N SER A 22 -23.63 11.75 -3.89
CA SER A 22 -23.85 12.09 -2.48
C SER A 22 -22.48 12.31 -1.84
N ASP A 23 -22.15 13.57 -1.56
CA ASP A 23 -20.99 14.01 -0.76
C ASP A 23 -21.12 13.71 0.75
N ALA A 24 -22.10 12.92 1.14
CA ALA A 24 -22.29 12.47 2.51
C ALA A 24 -21.59 11.12 2.67
N HIS A 25 -20.46 11.08 3.40
CA HIS A 25 -19.87 9.83 3.79
C HIS A 25 -20.81 9.05 4.71
N PRO A 26 -21.18 7.80 4.37
CA PRO A 26 -22.08 7.01 5.19
C PRO A 26 -21.39 6.69 6.52
N SER A 27 -22.03 7.02 7.63
CA SER A 27 -21.60 6.43 8.89
C SER A 27 -22.04 4.98 8.95
N LEU A 28 -21.10 4.09 9.29
CA LEU A 28 -21.36 2.67 9.43
C LEU A 28 -21.73 2.34 10.86
N ARG A 29 -22.72 1.46 11.02
CA ARG A 29 -23.09 0.86 12.29
C ARG A 29 -23.00 -0.65 12.20
N LEU A 30 -22.36 -1.27 13.18
CA LEU A 30 -22.34 -2.72 13.35
C LEU A 30 -23.20 -3.11 14.55
N VAL A 31 -23.97 -4.16 14.39
CA VAL A 31 -24.83 -4.74 15.43
C VAL A 31 -24.52 -6.21 15.53
N VAL A 32 -24.20 -6.71 16.72
CA VAL A 32 -24.01 -8.16 16.97
C VAL A 32 -25.36 -8.82 17.11
N LEU A 33 -25.73 -9.68 16.16
CA LEU A 33 -26.99 -10.40 16.13
C LEU A 33 -26.93 -11.68 16.96
N GLU A 34 -25.79 -12.40 16.92
CA GLU A 34 -25.59 -13.69 17.58
C GLU A 34 -24.16 -13.78 18.14
N GLY A 35 -23.97 -14.60 19.16
CA GLY A 35 -22.71 -14.81 19.87
C GLY A 35 -22.72 -14.29 21.30
N PRO A 36 -21.56 -14.38 22.01
CA PRO A 36 -21.45 -13.97 23.41
C PRO A 36 -21.80 -12.49 23.68
N ASP A 37 -21.58 -11.64 22.67
CA ASP A 37 -21.78 -10.19 22.76
C ASP A 37 -23.03 -9.72 22.03
N LYS A 38 -24.06 -10.61 21.90
CA LYS A 38 -25.33 -10.27 21.25
C LYS A 38 -25.94 -8.98 21.79
N GLY A 39 -26.31 -8.08 20.86
CA GLY A 39 -26.84 -6.74 21.15
C GLY A 39 -25.79 -5.66 21.29
N ALA A 40 -24.50 -6.00 21.29
CA ALA A 40 -23.44 -4.98 21.22
C ALA A 40 -23.52 -4.23 19.91
N THR A 41 -23.31 -2.91 19.96
CA THR A 41 -23.34 -2.04 18.78
C THR A 41 -22.16 -1.10 18.79
N THR A 42 -21.67 -0.78 17.60
CA THR A 42 -20.67 0.27 17.41
C THR A 42 -20.97 1.08 16.16
N THR A 43 -20.62 2.35 16.18
CA THR A 43 -20.77 3.26 15.03
C THR A 43 -19.47 4.00 14.77
N ALA A 44 -19.14 4.19 13.51
CA ALA A 44 -18.07 5.07 13.12
C ALA A 44 -18.46 5.89 11.89
N SER A 45 -18.13 7.16 11.97
CA SER A 45 -18.24 8.11 10.86
C SER A 45 -16.86 8.27 10.27
N ASP A 46 -16.69 7.96 8.99
CA ASP A 46 -15.43 8.08 8.21
C ASP A 46 -14.19 7.35 8.73
N GLN A 47 -14.34 6.46 9.69
CA GLN A 47 -13.23 5.65 10.20
C GLN A 47 -13.46 4.18 9.88
N THR A 48 -12.38 3.46 9.64
CA THR A 48 -12.40 2.01 9.54
C THR A 48 -12.85 1.41 10.87
N LEU A 49 -13.91 0.61 10.83
CA LEU A 49 -14.37 -0.21 11.95
C LEU A 49 -13.53 -1.48 12.01
N THR A 50 -12.95 -1.79 13.15
CA THR A 50 -12.19 -3.02 13.37
C THR A 50 -12.95 -3.96 14.29
N VAL A 51 -12.98 -5.25 13.93
CA VAL A 51 -13.68 -6.30 14.66
C VAL A 51 -12.67 -7.37 15.13
N GLY A 52 -12.75 -7.78 16.38
CA GLY A 52 -11.87 -8.81 16.92
C GLY A 52 -11.88 -8.86 18.44
N THR A 53 -11.08 -9.77 19.03
CA THR A 53 -11.02 -9.96 20.49
C THR A 53 -10.03 -9.02 21.19
N ALA A 54 -9.20 -8.30 20.48
CA ALA A 54 -8.26 -7.36 21.07
C ALA A 54 -8.97 -6.07 21.54
N LYS A 55 -8.60 -5.56 22.73
CA LYS A 55 -9.27 -4.45 23.45
C LYS A 55 -9.39 -3.13 22.70
N ARG A 56 -8.64 -2.91 21.62
CA ARG A 56 -8.69 -1.66 20.83
C ARG A 56 -9.44 -1.81 19.52
N ASN A 57 -10.10 -2.92 19.29
CA ASN A 57 -11.05 -3.00 18.18
C ASN A 57 -12.22 -2.06 18.44
N THR A 58 -12.75 -1.47 17.38
CA THR A 58 -13.96 -0.65 17.45
C THR A 58 -15.14 -1.50 17.93
N LEU A 59 -15.20 -2.77 17.51
CA LEU A 59 -16.09 -3.80 18.03
C LEU A 59 -15.24 -4.91 18.67
N GLU A 60 -15.10 -4.86 20.00
CA GLU A 60 -14.45 -5.92 20.78
C GLU A 60 -15.44 -7.05 21.03
N LEU A 61 -15.09 -8.27 20.62
CA LEU A 61 -15.89 -9.49 20.81
C LEU A 61 -15.20 -10.43 21.81
N LYS A 62 -16.01 -11.09 22.67
CA LYS A 62 -15.55 -12.08 23.65
C LYS A 62 -15.56 -13.51 23.12
N ASP A 63 -15.95 -13.69 21.87
CA ASP A 63 -16.00 -14.99 21.20
C ASP A 63 -14.58 -15.54 20.99
N PRO A 64 -14.17 -16.67 21.61
CA PRO A 64 -12.82 -17.22 21.48
C PRO A 64 -12.50 -17.75 20.08
N THR A 65 -13.49 -17.89 19.21
CA THR A 65 -13.33 -18.31 17.81
C THR A 65 -13.04 -17.13 16.88
N VAL A 66 -13.10 -15.90 17.40
CA VAL A 66 -12.75 -14.67 16.68
C VAL A 66 -11.28 -14.34 16.91
N SER A 67 -10.55 -13.99 15.85
CA SER A 67 -9.15 -13.57 15.95
C SER A 67 -8.99 -12.24 16.67
N ARG A 68 -7.76 -11.92 17.15
CA ARG A 68 -7.46 -10.65 17.84
C ARG A 68 -7.86 -9.44 17.01
N PHE A 69 -7.50 -9.43 15.73
CA PHE A 69 -7.98 -8.55 14.68
C PHE A 69 -8.58 -9.45 13.61
N HIS A 70 -9.89 -9.52 13.49
CA HIS A 70 -10.54 -10.50 12.63
C HIS A 70 -10.79 -9.94 11.23
N CYS A 71 -11.49 -8.82 11.19
CA CYS A 71 -11.74 -8.09 9.95
C CYS A 71 -11.83 -6.59 10.20
N GLU A 72 -11.77 -5.82 9.14
CA GLU A 72 -12.03 -4.39 9.15
C GLU A 72 -13.07 -4.02 8.08
N LEU A 73 -13.83 -2.98 8.37
CA LEU A 73 -14.83 -2.43 7.46
C LEU A 73 -14.57 -0.95 7.25
N THR A 74 -14.31 -0.57 6.01
CA THR A 74 -14.07 0.83 5.62
C THR A 74 -15.28 1.35 4.85
N PRO A 75 -15.84 2.52 5.19
CA PRO A 75 -16.92 3.12 4.46
C PRO A 75 -16.55 3.34 2.99
N VAL A 76 -17.45 2.97 2.07
CA VAL A 76 -17.33 3.23 0.63
C VAL A 76 -18.69 3.65 0.08
N PRO A 77 -18.77 4.32 -1.08
CA PRO A 77 -20.06 4.65 -1.68
C PRO A 77 -20.94 3.41 -1.85
N GLY A 78 -22.10 3.43 -1.20
CA GLY A 78 -23.09 2.35 -1.27
C GLY A 78 -22.92 1.23 -0.25
N GLY A 79 -21.96 1.31 0.69
CA GLY A 79 -21.80 0.29 1.74
C GLY A 79 -20.47 0.35 2.47
N ALA A 80 -19.85 -0.80 2.69
CA ALA A 80 -18.54 -0.92 3.30
C ALA A 80 -17.66 -1.93 2.54
N ARG A 81 -16.37 -1.63 2.42
CA ARG A 81 -15.37 -2.63 2.04
C ARG A 81 -14.99 -3.40 3.29
N ILE A 82 -15.20 -4.70 3.29
CA ILE A 82 -14.79 -5.62 4.35
C ILE A 82 -13.51 -6.34 3.93
N VAL A 83 -12.51 -6.35 4.82
CA VAL A 83 -11.23 -7.04 4.62
C VAL A 83 -10.97 -7.98 5.78
N ASP A 84 -10.75 -9.26 5.51
CA ASP A 84 -10.30 -10.26 6.48
C ASP A 84 -8.81 -10.08 6.78
N LEU A 85 -8.45 -9.93 8.05
CA LEU A 85 -7.08 -9.67 8.50
C LEU A 85 -6.33 -10.99 8.77
N ARG A 86 -6.40 -11.95 7.84
CA ARG A 86 -5.85 -13.30 7.98
C ARG A 86 -6.38 -14.00 9.22
N SER A 87 -7.70 -13.92 9.40
CA SER A 87 -8.33 -14.53 10.56
C SER A 87 -8.24 -16.06 10.54
N THR A 88 -8.13 -16.68 11.71
CA THR A 88 -8.01 -18.14 11.85
C THR A 88 -9.20 -18.87 11.26
N ASN A 89 -10.42 -18.42 11.58
CA ASN A 89 -11.66 -19.09 11.17
C ASN A 89 -12.31 -18.48 9.92
N GLY A 90 -11.80 -17.36 9.41
CA GLY A 90 -12.32 -16.68 8.23
C GLY A 90 -13.55 -15.82 8.48
N THR A 91 -13.77 -14.88 7.57
CA THR A 91 -14.94 -14.00 7.51
C THR A 91 -15.91 -14.51 6.44
N PHE A 92 -17.21 -14.56 6.72
CA PHE A 92 -18.20 -15.13 5.80
C PHE A 92 -19.40 -14.22 5.60
N VAL A 93 -19.85 -14.13 4.35
CA VAL A 93 -21.14 -13.53 3.97
C VAL A 93 -22.01 -14.66 3.42
N GLY A 94 -23.01 -15.05 4.19
CA GLY A 94 -23.75 -16.30 3.91
C GLY A 94 -22.79 -17.51 3.89
N PRO A 95 -22.79 -18.34 2.85
CA PRO A 95 -21.87 -19.48 2.70
C PRO A 95 -20.50 -19.11 2.14
N VAL A 96 -20.30 -17.87 1.68
CA VAL A 96 -19.09 -17.44 0.96
C VAL A 96 -18.06 -16.93 1.94
N ARG A 97 -16.84 -17.49 1.90
CA ARG A 97 -15.69 -16.92 2.60
C ARG A 97 -15.19 -15.70 1.83
N VAL A 98 -15.09 -14.56 2.50
CA VAL A 98 -14.61 -13.31 1.90
C VAL A 98 -13.24 -12.94 2.46
N HIS A 99 -12.36 -12.47 1.58
CA HIS A 99 -11.06 -11.91 1.97
C HIS A 99 -11.05 -10.39 1.80
N ASP A 100 -11.68 -9.90 0.74
CA ASP A 100 -11.84 -8.48 0.41
C ASP A 100 -13.08 -8.36 -0.47
N ALA A 101 -14.07 -7.60 -0.01
CA ALA A 101 -15.34 -7.45 -0.71
C ALA A 101 -16.03 -6.14 -0.33
N ILE A 102 -16.87 -5.61 -1.22
CA ILE A 102 -17.79 -4.51 -0.92
C ILE A 102 -19.15 -5.13 -0.56
N ILE A 103 -19.64 -4.82 0.64
CA ILE A 103 -20.91 -5.29 1.16
C ILE A 103 -21.89 -4.12 1.35
N ALA A 104 -23.16 -4.36 1.03
CA ALA A 104 -24.22 -3.37 1.20
C ALA A 104 -24.71 -3.31 2.65
N PRO A 105 -25.34 -2.22 3.08
CA PRO A 105 -26.10 -2.17 4.35
C PRO A 105 -27.19 -3.27 4.38
N GLY A 106 -27.42 -3.82 5.55
CA GLY A 106 -28.26 -5.00 5.75
C GLY A 106 -27.54 -6.33 5.54
N THR A 107 -26.27 -6.31 5.12
CA THR A 107 -25.48 -7.53 4.99
C THR A 107 -25.12 -8.09 6.36
N VAL A 108 -25.33 -9.39 6.50
CA VAL A 108 -24.98 -10.16 7.71
C VAL A 108 -23.66 -10.88 7.47
N VAL A 109 -22.71 -10.62 8.36
CA VAL A 109 -21.34 -11.16 8.31
C VAL A 109 -21.12 -12.09 9.50
N ARG A 110 -20.64 -13.31 9.26
CA ARG A 110 -20.25 -14.24 10.31
C ARG A 110 -18.74 -14.22 10.51
N VAL A 111 -18.32 -14.04 11.76
CA VAL A 111 -16.94 -14.02 12.24
C VAL A 111 -16.84 -15.00 13.42
N GLY A 112 -16.13 -16.12 13.23
CA GLY A 112 -16.18 -17.21 14.21
C GLY A 112 -17.60 -17.75 14.42
N GLN A 113 -18.07 -17.78 15.68
CA GLN A 113 -19.44 -18.11 16.06
C GLN A 113 -20.34 -16.88 16.20
N SER A 114 -19.78 -15.68 16.07
CA SER A 114 -20.54 -14.42 16.14
C SER A 114 -21.06 -14.00 14.79
N THR A 115 -22.23 -13.37 14.78
CA THR A 115 -22.89 -12.84 13.57
C THR A 115 -23.12 -11.34 13.76
N ILE A 116 -22.71 -10.55 12.77
CA ILE A 116 -22.72 -9.08 12.82
C ILE A 116 -23.51 -8.57 11.62
N GLU A 117 -24.39 -7.61 11.81
CA GLU A 117 -25.09 -6.90 10.75
C GLU A 117 -24.45 -5.54 10.50
N LEU A 118 -24.21 -5.22 9.23
CA LEU A 118 -23.85 -3.88 8.78
C LEU A 118 -25.11 -3.07 8.54
N SER A 119 -25.27 -1.94 9.21
CA SER A 119 -26.34 -0.97 8.95
C SER A 119 -25.78 0.43 8.69
N ASN A 120 -26.57 1.28 8.06
CA ASN A 120 -26.22 2.69 7.92
C ASN A 120 -26.70 3.47 9.14
N ASP A 121 -25.90 4.40 9.60
CA ASP A 121 -26.31 5.43 10.55
C ASP A 121 -26.39 6.78 9.82
N SER A 122 -26.91 7.80 10.49
CA SER A 122 -27.08 9.15 9.92
C SER A 122 -25.74 9.74 9.47
N PRO A 123 -25.66 10.48 8.36
CA PRO A 123 -24.42 11.04 7.87
C PRO A 123 -23.80 12.00 8.88
N SER A 124 -22.56 11.76 9.27
CA SER A 124 -21.78 12.65 10.12
C SER A 124 -21.02 13.67 9.26
N ARG A 125 -20.93 14.92 9.72
CA ARG A 125 -20.11 15.94 9.06
C ARG A 125 -18.65 15.76 9.44
N VAL A 126 -17.81 15.40 8.48
CA VAL A 126 -16.36 15.38 8.65
C VAL A 126 -15.83 16.81 8.53
N SER A 127 -14.98 17.18 9.47
CA SER A 127 -14.22 18.42 9.35
C SER A 127 -13.06 18.17 8.38
N LEU A 128 -13.03 18.90 7.28
CA LEU A 128 -11.99 18.82 6.27
C LEU A 128 -11.05 20.02 6.39
N TYR A 129 -9.77 19.79 6.19
CA TYR A 129 -8.80 20.86 6.05
C TYR A 129 -9.18 21.79 4.89
N ALA A 130 -9.16 23.11 5.12
CA ALA A 130 -9.65 24.08 4.14
C ALA A 130 -8.71 24.29 2.94
N GLY A 131 -7.40 23.98 3.09
CA GLY A 131 -6.38 24.15 2.06
C GLY A 131 -6.18 22.91 1.20
N GLU A 132 -5.36 23.08 0.15
CA GLU A 132 -4.94 22.00 -0.77
C GLU A 132 -3.51 21.53 -0.47
N SER A 133 -2.82 22.17 0.49
CA SER A 133 -1.47 21.79 0.90
C SER A 133 -1.24 22.05 2.38
N LEU A 134 -0.47 21.18 3.04
CA LEU A 134 -0.10 21.31 4.45
C LEU A 134 1.32 20.75 4.65
N ALA A 135 2.25 21.60 5.06
CA ALA A 135 3.63 21.22 5.43
C ALA A 135 4.36 20.35 4.38
N GLY A 136 4.11 20.58 3.10
CA GLY A 136 4.71 19.83 1.97
C GLY A 136 3.82 18.71 1.40
N LEU A 137 2.75 18.34 2.08
CA LEU A 137 1.72 17.47 1.53
C LEU A 137 0.83 18.27 0.57
N VAL A 138 0.46 17.66 -0.55
CA VAL A 138 -0.43 18.25 -1.57
C VAL A 138 -1.58 17.29 -1.85
N GLY A 139 -2.81 17.80 -1.88
CA GLY A 139 -4.00 17.02 -2.23
C GLY A 139 -5.27 17.85 -2.11
N ARG A 140 -6.17 17.68 -3.09
CA ARG A 140 -7.50 18.31 -3.18
C ARG A 140 -8.60 17.36 -2.76
N SER A 141 -8.31 16.06 -2.83
CA SER A 141 -9.27 15.00 -2.53
C SER A 141 -9.80 15.10 -1.08
N THR A 142 -11.04 14.71 -0.92
CA THR A 142 -11.68 14.62 0.39
C THR A 142 -10.85 13.76 1.35
N ALA A 143 -10.32 12.64 0.87
CA ALA A 143 -9.48 11.74 1.66
C ALA A 143 -8.18 12.43 2.15
N MET A 144 -7.46 13.15 1.27
CA MET A 144 -6.24 13.85 1.67
C MET A 144 -6.53 15.04 2.59
N ARG A 145 -7.60 15.78 2.36
CA ARG A 145 -8.02 16.88 3.23
C ARG A 145 -8.43 16.39 4.63
N ALA A 146 -9.07 15.21 4.73
CA ALA A 146 -9.36 14.57 6.01
C ALA A 146 -8.06 14.17 6.75
N ILE A 147 -7.08 13.62 6.03
CA ILE A 147 -5.76 13.28 6.60
C ILE A 147 -5.02 14.54 7.06
N MET A 148 -5.01 15.62 6.27
CA MET A 148 -4.40 16.90 6.65
C MET A 148 -5.02 17.48 7.92
N GLU A 149 -6.34 17.39 8.08
CA GLU A 149 -7.05 17.80 9.29
C GLU A 149 -6.66 16.96 10.51
N GLN A 150 -6.62 15.62 10.36
CA GLN A 150 -6.18 14.72 11.42
C GLN A 150 -4.71 14.97 11.80
N LEU A 151 -3.85 15.18 10.81
CA LEU A 151 -2.43 15.48 10.98
C LEU A 151 -2.24 16.78 11.79
N GLN A 152 -2.98 17.83 11.48
CA GLN A 152 -2.92 19.10 12.21
C GLN A 152 -3.31 18.93 13.69
N ARG A 153 -4.36 18.16 13.98
CA ARG A 153 -4.78 17.85 15.35
C ARG A 153 -3.75 17.03 16.12
N VAL A 154 -3.19 16.00 15.46
CA VAL A 154 -2.26 15.05 16.10
C VAL A 154 -0.87 15.64 16.25
N SER A 155 -0.48 16.61 15.43
CA SER A 155 0.86 17.22 15.46
C SER A 155 1.19 17.86 16.80
N ALA A 156 0.22 18.49 17.48
CA ALA A 156 0.37 19.09 18.80
C ALA A 156 0.56 18.06 19.93
N SER A 157 0.24 16.79 19.71
CA SER A 157 0.33 15.71 20.69
C SER A 157 1.72 15.07 20.69
N THR A 158 2.11 14.49 21.83
CA THR A 158 3.30 13.63 21.97
C THR A 158 3.01 12.15 21.69
N ALA A 159 1.80 11.80 21.30
CA ALA A 159 1.38 10.43 21.01
C ALA A 159 2.20 9.84 19.86
N SER A 160 2.47 8.52 19.93
CA SER A 160 3.04 7.78 18.81
C SER A 160 2.03 7.71 17.66
N VAL A 161 2.51 7.86 16.43
CA VAL A 161 1.69 7.84 15.22
C VAL A 161 2.18 6.72 14.31
N LEU A 162 1.26 5.88 13.86
CA LEU A 162 1.51 4.90 12.82
C LEU A 162 0.91 5.39 11.51
N VAL A 163 1.75 5.56 10.50
CA VAL A 163 1.36 5.92 9.13
C VAL A 163 1.33 4.66 8.28
N THR A 164 0.17 4.29 7.76
CA THR A 164 0.01 3.11 6.89
C THR A 164 -0.32 3.52 5.47
N GLY A 165 0.04 2.69 4.52
CA GLY A 165 -0.25 2.92 3.10
C GLY A 165 0.76 2.22 2.19
N GLU A 166 0.38 2.07 0.93
CA GLU A 166 1.24 1.44 -0.08
C GLU A 166 2.59 2.17 -0.24
N SER A 167 3.56 1.48 -0.83
CA SER A 167 4.83 2.11 -1.17
C SER A 167 4.62 3.30 -2.12
N GLY A 168 5.35 4.40 -1.88
CA GLY A 168 5.26 5.59 -2.73
C GLY A 168 4.04 6.50 -2.50
N THR A 169 3.19 6.26 -1.49
CA THR A 169 2.02 7.11 -1.17
C THR A 169 2.38 8.43 -0.50
N GLY A 170 3.61 8.56 0.07
CA GLY A 170 4.09 9.77 0.76
C GLY A 170 4.14 9.65 2.29
N LYS A 171 4.29 8.44 2.85
CA LYS A 171 4.37 8.19 4.31
C LYS A 171 5.45 9.00 5.01
N GLU A 172 6.63 9.12 4.39
CA GLU A 172 7.75 9.92 4.92
C GLU A 172 7.39 11.41 5.00
N LEU A 173 6.76 11.96 3.95
CA LEU A 173 6.30 13.36 3.96
C LEU A 173 5.27 13.62 5.08
N VAL A 174 4.41 12.65 5.40
CA VAL A 174 3.49 12.75 6.54
C VAL A 174 4.26 12.78 7.86
N ALA A 175 5.29 11.96 8.02
CA ALA A 175 6.14 11.96 9.22
C ALA A 175 6.91 13.29 9.37
N GLU A 176 7.45 13.83 8.30
CA GLU A 176 8.07 15.17 8.30
C GLU A 176 7.07 16.27 8.63
N ALA A 177 5.84 16.22 8.06
CA ALA A 177 4.80 17.19 8.33
C ALA A 177 4.37 17.15 9.81
N LEU A 178 4.22 15.95 10.40
CA LEU A 178 3.98 15.76 11.84
C LEU A 178 5.07 16.41 12.70
N HIS A 179 6.33 16.30 12.29
CA HIS A 179 7.45 16.93 12.99
C HIS A 179 7.42 18.46 12.84
N ARG A 180 7.33 18.95 11.60
CA ARG A 180 7.33 20.40 11.29
C ARG A 180 6.18 21.16 11.95
N LEU A 181 5.02 20.54 12.11
CA LEU A 181 3.84 21.12 12.74
C LEU A 181 3.81 20.92 14.27
N SER A 182 4.76 20.19 14.84
CA SER A 182 4.81 19.87 16.25
C SER A 182 5.57 20.93 17.06
N PRO A 183 5.39 20.97 18.42
CA PRO A 183 6.22 21.79 19.30
C PRO A 183 7.72 21.42 19.25
N ARG A 184 8.09 20.29 18.65
CA ARG A 184 9.46 19.79 18.50
C ARG A 184 10.08 20.12 17.14
N SER A 185 9.48 20.99 16.34
CA SER A 185 9.91 21.31 14.96
C SER A 185 11.34 21.87 14.86
N ALA A 186 11.86 22.49 15.90
CA ALA A 186 13.25 22.98 15.96
C ALA A 186 14.26 21.94 16.47
N ALA A 187 13.80 20.78 16.92
CA ALA A 187 14.62 19.69 17.44
C ALA A 187 14.97 18.67 16.34
N PRO A 188 15.86 17.69 16.59
CA PRO A 188 16.24 16.73 15.55
C PRO A 188 15.07 15.88 15.01
N PHE A 189 15.03 15.67 13.70
CA PHE A 189 14.23 14.66 13.03
C PHE A 189 15.18 13.56 12.52
N VAL A 190 15.11 12.37 13.11
CA VAL A 190 16.00 11.26 12.79
C VAL A 190 15.20 10.14 12.14
N VAL A 191 15.65 9.69 10.98
CA VAL A 191 15.02 8.63 10.19
C VAL A 191 15.81 7.34 10.34
N VAL A 192 15.13 6.22 10.54
CA VAL A 192 15.68 4.87 10.50
C VAL A 192 14.80 4.01 9.62
N ASP A 193 15.39 3.45 8.58
CA ASP A 193 14.75 2.43 7.73
C ASP A 193 14.99 1.04 8.33
N CYS A 194 13.91 0.39 8.77
CA CYS A 194 13.96 -0.94 9.38
C CYS A 194 14.13 -2.08 8.36
N ALA A 195 13.94 -1.81 7.06
CA ALA A 195 14.06 -2.80 5.99
C ALA A 195 15.47 -2.87 5.38
N ALA A 196 16.21 -1.76 5.41
CA ALA A 196 17.46 -1.60 4.64
C ALA A 196 18.67 -2.37 5.19
N LEU A 197 18.61 -2.91 6.42
CA LEU A 197 19.78 -3.41 7.13
C LEU A 197 19.60 -4.84 7.67
N VAL A 198 20.70 -5.58 7.81
CA VAL A 198 20.69 -6.84 8.55
C VAL A 198 20.39 -6.60 10.05
N PRO A 199 19.79 -7.57 10.77
CA PRO A 199 19.28 -7.35 12.15
C PRO A 199 20.28 -6.74 13.14
N THR A 200 21.56 -7.10 13.06
CA THR A 200 22.61 -6.54 13.93
C THR A 200 22.88 -5.06 13.65
N LEU A 201 22.79 -4.65 12.39
CA LEU A 201 22.96 -3.25 12.00
C LEU A 201 21.73 -2.41 12.37
N VAL A 202 20.49 -2.95 12.23
CA VAL A 202 19.28 -2.29 12.71
C VAL A 202 19.35 -2.03 14.21
N ALA A 203 19.78 -3.02 14.99
CA ALA A 203 19.95 -2.87 16.43
C ALA A 203 20.99 -1.80 16.78
N SER A 204 22.12 -1.79 16.09
CA SER A 204 23.18 -0.79 16.25
C SER A 204 22.70 0.62 15.84
N GLU A 205 21.94 0.74 14.75
CA GLU A 205 21.40 2.02 14.28
C GLU A 205 20.37 2.58 15.27
N LEU A 206 19.48 1.73 15.80
CA LEU A 206 18.45 2.15 16.75
C LEU A 206 19.03 2.52 18.13
N PHE A 207 19.82 1.61 18.71
CA PHE A 207 20.23 1.69 20.12
C PHE A 207 21.68 2.15 20.34
N GLY A 208 22.51 2.13 19.28
CA GLY A 208 23.94 2.36 19.38
C GLY A 208 24.72 1.15 19.87
N HIS A 209 26.05 1.22 19.85
CA HIS A 209 26.92 0.19 20.38
C HIS A 209 28.19 0.78 21.01
N GLU A 210 28.74 0.06 21.98
CA GLU A 210 30.05 0.31 22.54
C GLU A 210 31.12 -0.37 21.68
N LYS A 211 32.36 0.14 21.75
CA LYS A 211 33.49 -0.51 21.08
C LYS A 211 33.61 -1.96 21.52
N GLY A 212 33.71 -2.88 20.54
CA GLY A 212 33.85 -4.32 20.78
C GLY A 212 32.52 -5.06 21.03
N ALA A 213 31.36 -4.42 20.83
CA ALA A 213 30.06 -5.03 21.06
C ALA A 213 29.74 -6.22 20.14
N PHE A 214 30.31 -6.24 18.95
CA PHE A 214 30.21 -7.32 17.95
C PHE A 214 31.39 -7.25 16.97
N THR A 215 31.55 -8.26 16.13
CA THR A 215 32.62 -8.30 15.12
C THR A 215 32.46 -7.14 14.14
N GLY A 216 33.47 -6.24 14.09
CA GLY A 216 33.45 -5.01 13.29
C GLY A 216 33.03 -3.75 14.06
N ALA A 217 32.73 -3.85 15.36
CA ALA A 217 32.48 -2.68 16.22
C ALA A 217 33.80 -2.02 16.69
N ASP A 218 34.55 -1.43 15.76
CA ASP A 218 35.89 -0.87 16.03
C ASP A 218 35.85 0.41 16.87
N ARG A 219 34.73 1.12 16.88
CA ARG A 219 34.47 2.37 17.61
C ARG A 219 33.04 2.40 18.15
N GLN A 220 32.81 3.27 19.11
CA GLN A 220 31.48 3.54 19.65
C GLN A 220 30.57 4.19 18.58
N HIS A 221 29.28 3.81 18.55
CA HIS A 221 28.26 4.42 17.71
C HIS A 221 27.09 4.91 18.57
N ILE A 222 26.63 6.14 18.31
CA ILE A 222 25.48 6.76 18.97
C ILE A 222 24.22 6.40 18.22
N GLY A 223 23.27 5.68 18.87
CA GLY A 223 22.04 5.22 18.26
C GLY A 223 21.03 6.34 17.94
N ALA A 224 20.06 6.01 17.09
CA ALA A 224 19.03 6.93 16.64
C ALA A 224 18.17 7.50 17.77
N PHE A 225 17.87 6.70 18.81
CA PHE A 225 17.16 7.17 19.99
C PHE A 225 17.91 8.30 20.73
N GLU A 226 19.24 8.17 20.86
CA GLU A 226 20.04 9.21 21.48
C GLU A 226 20.17 10.43 20.57
N ARG A 227 20.35 10.24 19.25
CA ARG A 227 20.43 11.34 18.25
C ARG A 227 19.12 12.13 18.16
N ALA A 228 17.97 11.46 18.32
CA ALA A 228 16.64 12.06 18.24
C ALA A 228 16.19 12.72 19.56
N ARG A 229 17.06 12.80 20.58
CA ARG A 229 16.69 13.32 21.90
C ARG A 229 16.08 14.72 21.82
N GLY A 230 14.92 14.90 22.44
CA GLY A 230 14.13 16.14 22.41
C GLY A 230 13.30 16.31 21.14
N GLY A 231 13.56 15.52 20.10
CA GLY A 231 12.96 15.62 18.78
C GLY A 231 12.00 14.48 18.42
N THR A 232 12.09 14.06 17.17
CA THR A 232 11.23 12.99 16.59
C THR A 232 12.10 11.91 15.97
N LEU A 233 11.80 10.67 16.28
CA LEU A 233 12.35 9.47 15.64
C LEU A 233 11.30 8.91 14.67
N PHE A 234 11.64 8.87 13.39
CA PHE A 234 10.84 8.23 12.37
C PHE A 234 11.40 6.84 12.05
N LEU A 235 10.56 5.83 12.25
CA LEU A 235 10.87 4.42 11.96
C LEU A 235 10.11 4.04 10.69
N ASP A 236 10.81 4.03 9.56
CA ASP A 236 10.22 3.60 8.29
C ASP A 236 10.23 2.09 8.18
N GLU A 237 9.20 1.55 7.54
CA GLU A 237 8.95 0.12 7.35
C GLU A 237 9.07 -0.69 8.65
N ILE A 238 8.42 -0.21 9.72
CA ILE A 238 8.44 -0.86 11.06
C ILE A 238 7.96 -2.31 11.01
N GLY A 239 7.13 -2.68 10.03
CA GLY A 239 6.67 -4.05 9.80
C GLY A 239 7.78 -5.03 9.40
N GLU A 240 8.94 -4.52 8.98
CA GLU A 240 10.14 -5.30 8.66
C GLU A 240 11.06 -5.50 9.86
N LEU A 241 10.75 -4.88 11.01
CA LEU A 241 11.60 -4.99 12.20
C LEU A 241 11.70 -6.45 12.66
N PRO A 242 12.91 -7.03 12.73
CA PRO A 242 13.10 -8.41 13.16
C PRO A 242 12.46 -8.70 14.51
N ALA A 243 11.77 -9.85 14.64
CA ALA A 243 11.05 -10.23 15.86
C ALA A 243 11.88 -10.17 17.12
N GLN A 244 13.18 -10.49 17.03
CA GLN A 244 14.14 -10.42 18.14
C GLN A 244 14.41 -9.00 18.66
N LEU A 245 14.19 -7.96 17.86
CA LEU A 245 14.39 -6.56 18.23
C LEU A 245 13.12 -5.89 18.77
N GLN A 246 11.95 -6.46 18.50
CA GLN A 246 10.68 -5.90 18.95
C GLN A 246 10.58 -5.73 20.49
N PRO A 247 11.06 -6.67 21.33
CA PRO A 247 11.09 -6.48 22.78
C PRO A 247 11.99 -5.33 23.24
N ALA A 248 13.13 -5.14 22.57
CA ALA A 248 14.04 -4.03 22.88
C ALA A 248 13.43 -2.68 22.51
N LEU A 249 12.78 -2.58 21.35
CA LEU A 249 12.06 -1.40 20.93
C LEU A 249 10.91 -1.08 21.90
N LEU A 250 10.08 -2.08 22.26
CA LEU A 250 9.02 -1.89 23.25
C LEU A 250 9.56 -1.32 24.56
N GLY A 251 10.67 -1.95 25.07
CA GLY A 251 11.30 -1.48 26.29
C GLY A 251 11.80 -0.02 26.22
N ALA A 252 12.34 0.39 25.08
CA ALA A 252 12.75 1.78 24.85
C ALA A 252 11.56 2.74 24.86
N LEU A 253 10.46 2.35 24.20
CA LEU A 253 9.22 3.18 24.12
C LEU A 253 8.50 3.31 25.47
N GLU A 254 8.53 2.25 26.31
CA GLU A 254 7.83 2.26 27.60
C GLU A 254 8.63 2.97 28.68
N ARG A 255 9.92 2.60 28.82
CA ARG A 255 10.78 3.11 29.89
C ARG A 255 11.43 4.46 29.58
N ARG A 256 11.36 4.89 28.30
CA ARG A 256 12.09 6.07 27.80
C ARG A 256 13.58 6.02 28.10
N ARG A 257 14.14 4.82 28.02
CA ARG A 257 15.56 4.54 28.24
C ARG A 257 16.04 3.52 27.21
N VAL A 258 17.25 3.74 26.74
CA VAL A 258 17.93 2.82 25.83
C VAL A 258 19.26 2.41 26.41
N ARG A 259 19.70 1.20 26.04
CA ARG A 259 21.01 0.68 26.38
C ARG A 259 21.73 0.33 25.09
N ARG A 260 22.96 0.80 24.95
CA ARG A 260 23.80 0.47 23.81
C ARG A 260 24.15 -1.02 23.81
N LEU A 261 24.32 -1.59 22.63
CA LEU A 261 24.82 -2.95 22.49
C LEU A 261 26.19 -3.08 23.15
N GLY A 262 26.40 -4.10 23.99
CA GLY A 262 27.63 -4.27 24.79
C GLY A 262 27.76 -3.29 25.95
N GLY A 263 26.90 -2.31 26.10
CA GLY A 263 26.91 -1.32 27.18
C GLY A 263 26.20 -1.79 28.45
N ARG A 264 26.53 -1.16 29.60
CA ARG A 264 25.88 -1.43 30.88
C ARG A 264 24.99 -0.28 31.38
N ALA A 265 25.21 0.93 30.87
CA ALA A 265 24.49 2.11 31.30
C ALA A 265 23.20 2.28 30.48
N ASP A 266 22.12 2.65 31.16
CA ASP A 266 20.87 3.08 30.53
C ASP A 266 20.92 4.60 30.30
N THR A 267 20.59 5.04 29.08
CA THR A 267 20.51 6.46 28.70
C THR A 267 19.05 6.86 28.58
N GLU A 268 18.68 7.95 29.28
CA GLU A 268 17.32 8.51 29.15
C GLU A 268 17.13 9.19 27.81
N VAL A 269 15.98 8.89 27.15
CA VAL A 269 15.61 9.45 25.86
C VAL A 269 14.18 9.99 25.89
N ASP A 270 14.04 11.28 25.64
CA ASP A 270 12.73 11.89 25.38
C ASP A 270 12.57 12.10 23.89
N VAL A 271 11.83 11.19 23.26
CA VAL A 271 11.67 11.16 21.80
C VAL A 271 10.20 10.95 21.46
N ARG A 272 9.66 11.74 20.52
CA ARG A 272 8.40 11.43 19.87
C ARG A 272 8.65 10.40 18.78
N VAL A 273 7.85 9.32 18.75
CA VAL A 273 8.01 8.26 17.75
C VAL A 273 6.90 8.35 16.71
N VAL A 274 7.28 8.34 15.44
CA VAL A 274 6.42 8.19 14.28
C VAL A 274 6.88 6.93 13.54
N CYS A 275 5.96 6.03 13.21
CA CYS A 275 6.26 4.81 12.47
C CYS A 275 5.55 4.82 11.13
N ALA A 276 6.13 4.21 10.11
CA ALA A 276 5.46 3.95 8.85
C ALA A 276 5.61 2.50 8.42
N THR A 277 4.64 1.99 7.66
CA THR A 277 4.71 0.67 7.05
C THR A 277 3.73 0.53 5.90
N ASN A 278 4.07 -0.31 4.92
CA ASN A 278 3.17 -0.79 3.88
C ASN A 278 2.51 -2.13 4.26
N ARG A 279 2.98 -2.80 5.32
CA ARG A 279 2.43 -4.07 5.82
C ARG A 279 1.21 -3.85 6.70
N ASP A 280 0.30 -4.81 6.64
CA ASP A 280 -0.76 -4.91 7.62
C ASP A 280 -0.23 -5.49 8.94
N LEU A 281 0.06 -4.60 9.90
CA LEU A 281 0.57 -5.01 11.22
C LEU A 281 -0.46 -5.81 12.03
N ARG A 282 -1.77 -5.66 11.79
CA ARG A 282 -2.81 -6.43 12.47
C ARG A 282 -2.79 -7.88 12.00
N ALA A 283 -2.67 -8.07 10.68
CA ALA A 283 -2.43 -9.40 10.12
C ALA A 283 -1.14 -10.02 10.66
N SER A 284 -0.06 -9.21 10.77
CA SER A 284 1.22 -9.65 11.34
C SER A 284 1.14 -10.00 12.83
N VAL A 285 0.24 -9.36 13.60
CA VAL A 285 -0.05 -9.75 14.99
C VAL A 285 -0.81 -11.08 15.04
N ASN A 286 -1.71 -11.34 14.11
CA ASN A 286 -2.45 -12.60 14.07
C ASN A 286 -1.54 -13.79 13.72
N ASP A 287 -0.61 -13.62 12.80
CA ASP A 287 0.36 -14.67 12.39
C ASP A 287 1.58 -14.77 13.34
N GLY A 288 1.71 -13.86 14.31
CA GLY A 288 2.76 -13.88 15.32
C GLY A 288 4.09 -13.26 14.90
N SER A 289 4.20 -12.70 13.69
CA SER A 289 5.42 -12.02 13.20
C SER A 289 5.61 -10.64 13.82
N PHE A 290 4.55 -10.02 14.35
CA PHE A 290 4.60 -8.76 15.07
C PHE A 290 3.92 -8.88 16.45
N ARG A 291 4.55 -8.32 17.49
CA ARG A 291 4.02 -8.40 18.87
C ARG A 291 2.83 -7.48 19.07
N LEU A 292 1.80 -7.98 19.73
CA LEU A 292 0.59 -7.21 20.06
C LEU A 292 0.88 -6.00 20.98
N ASP A 293 1.75 -6.18 21.97
CA ASP A 293 2.11 -5.13 22.92
C ASP A 293 2.84 -3.97 22.22
N LEU A 294 3.77 -4.28 21.31
CA LEU A 294 4.46 -3.28 20.50
C LEU A 294 3.48 -2.58 19.55
N TYR A 295 2.57 -3.33 18.89
CA TYR A 295 1.54 -2.74 18.04
C TYR A 295 0.75 -1.65 18.79
N TYR A 296 0.26 -1.95 19.99
CA TYR A 296 -0.47 -0.95 20.80
C TYR A 296 0.38 0.25 21.21
N ARG A 297 1.69 0.10 21.30
CA ARG A 297 2.58 1.19 21.66
C ARG A 297 2.89 2.12 20.50
N VAL A 298 3.01 1.60 19.28
CA VAL A 298 3.30 2.38 18.08
C VAL A 298 2.03 2.92 17.40
N ALA A 299 0.92 2.19 17.44
CA ALA A 299 -0.35 2.53 16.82
C ALA A 299 -1.32 3.23 17.81
N VAL A 300 -0.86 4.27 18.51
CA VAL A 300 -1.74 5.07 19.39
C VAL A 300 -2.70 5.89 18.54
N VAL A 301 -2.20 6.50 17.47
CA VAL A 301 -2.97 7.13 16.40
C VAL A 301 -2.53 6.49 15.09
N THR A 302 -3.47 6.15 14.23
CA THR A 302 -3.18 5.60 12.90
C THR A 302 -3.66 6.58 11.83
N LEU A 303 -2.77 6.89 10.87
CA LEU A 303 -3.07 7.67 9.67
C LEU A 303 -2.90 6.76 8.47
N ALA A 304 -3.99 6.46 7.76
CA ALA A 304 -3.98 5.60 6.59
C ALA A 304 -3.96 6.46 5.31
N LEU A 305 -2.88 6.40 4.53
CA LEU A 305 -2.78 7.12 3.27
C LEU A 305 -3.40 6.29 2.15
N PRO A 306 -4.39 6.83 1.42
CA PRO A 306 -4.96 6.15 0.29
C PRO A 306 -3.95 6.04 -0.86
N PRO A 307 -4.00 4.98 -1.65
CA PRO A 307 -3.23 4.88 -2.88
C PRO A 307 -3.70 5.94 -3.90
N LEU A 308 -2.82 6.32 -4.83
CA LEU A 308 -3.10 7.42 -5.76
C LEU A 308 -4.33 7.17 -6.65
N ARG A 309 -4.60 5.91 -7.00
CA ARG A 309 -5.82 5.50 -7.75
C ARG A 309 -7.14 5.79 -7.02
N GLU A 310 -7.14 5.92 -5.70
CA GLU A 310 -8.31 6.26 -4.88
C GLU A 310 -8.45 7.77 -4.65
N ARG A 311 -7.47 8.57 -5.13
CA ARG A 311 -7.44 10.03 -5.08
C ARG A 311 -6.98 10.63 -6.43
N ALA A 312 -7.51 10.11 -7.52
CA ALA A 312 -7.15 10.51 -8.88
C ALA A 312 -7.29 12.02 -9.14
N GLU A 313 -8.20 12.69 -8.43
CA GLU A 313 -8.39 14.14 -8.46
C GLU A 313 -7.18 14.95 -7.94
N ASP A 314 -6.27 14.31 -7.19
CA ASP A 314 -5.02 14.93 -6.73
C ASP A 314 -3.94 14.97 -7.83
N VAL A 315 -4.04 14.14 -8.88
CA VAL A 315 -3.01 14.00 -9.91
C VAL A 315 -2.64 15.35 -10.56
N PRO A 316 -3.57 16.19 -11.02
CA PRO A 316 -3.21 17.47 -11.61
C PRO A 316 -2.46 18.40 -10.64
N ALA A 317 -2.90 18.46 -9.37
CA ALA A 317 -2.25 19.28 -8.35
C ALA A 317 -0.83 18.78 -8.01
N LEU A 318 -0.63 17.47 -8.01
CA LEU A 318 0.69 16.85 -7.82
C LEU A 318 1.62 17.13 -9.02
N VAL A 319 1.10 17.07 -10.25
CA VAL A 319 1.87 17.44 -11.45
C VAL A 319 2.35 18.88 -11.37
N GLU A 320 1.45 19.82 -11.09
CA GLU A 320 1.79 21.25 -10.90
C GLU A 320 2.84 21.45 -9.79
N HIS A 321 2.68 20.73 -8.68
CA HIS A 321 3.60 20.78 -7.55
C HIS A 321 5.01 20.32 -7.95
N PHE A 322 5.12 19.15 -8.58
CA PHE A 322 6.43 18.61 -8.97
C PHE A 322 7.13 19.47 -10.04
N LEU A 323 6.41 19.97 -11.03
CA LEU A 323 6.99 20.89 -12.02
C LEU A 323 7.54 22.15 -11.35
N ARG A 324 6.81 22.72 -10.38
CA ARG A 324 7.27 23.87 -9.62
C ARG A 324 8.52 23.57 -8.81
N VAL A 325 8.58 22.41 -8.16
CA VAL A 325 9.76 21.95 -7.38
C VAL A 325 10.98 21.75 -8.29
N MET A 326 10.77 21.33 -9.54
CA MET A 326 11.82 21.17 -10.56
C MET A 326 12.24 22.50 -11.20
N GLY A 327 11.61 23.62 -10.83
CA GLY A 327 11.92 24.93 -11.40
C GLY A 327 11.33 25.16 -12.79
N TYR A 328 10.37 24.31 -13.23
CA TYR A 328 9.70 24.50 -14.50
C TYR A 328 8.68 25.65 -14.38
N THR A 329 8.86 26.67 -15.21
CA THR A 329 8.09 27.94 -15.15
C THR A 329 7.11 28.13 -16.29
N ALA A 330 7.20 27.29 -17.33
CA ALA A 330 6.29 27.37 -18.47
C ALA A 330 4.88 26.81 -18.12
N PRO A 331 3.84 27.16 -18.87
CA PRO A 331 2.51 26.63 -18.64
C PRO A 331 2.45 25.10 -18.68
N LEU A 332 1.65 24.49 -17.78
CA LEU A 332 1.46 23.03 -17.71
C LEU A 332 1.08 22.43 -19.07
N SER A 333 0.28 23.18 -19.86
CA SER A 333 -0.21 22.77 -21.18
C SER A 333 0.89 22.56 -22.24
N GLU A 334 2.10 23.04 -22.03
CA GLU A 334 3.21 22.79 -22.94
C GLU A 334 3.74 21.36 -22.86
N LEU A 335 3.73 20.76 -21.67
CA LEU A 335 4.20 19.39 -21.45
C LEU A 335 3.04 18.38 -21.36
N PHE A 336 1.91 18.77 -20.80
CA PHE A 336 0.78 17.90 -20.53
C PHE A 336 -0.49 18.45 -21.14
N SER A 337 -0.93 17.87 -22.28
CA SER A 337 -2.24 18.22 -22.84
C SER A 337 -3.37 17.76 -21.91
N PRO A 338 -4.58 18.33 -22.02
CA PRO A 338 -5.74 17.89 -21.23
C PRO A 338 -6.02 16.39 -21.35
N GLU A 339 -5.80 15.79 -22.53
CA GLU A 339 -6.01 14.37 -22.78
C GLU A 339 -4.96 13.52 -22.02
N VAL A 340 -3.70 13.99 -21.97
CA VAL A 340 -2.64 13.33 -21.20
C VAL A 340 -2.93 13.41 -19.70
N LEU A 341 -3.36 14.55 -19.18
CA LEU A 341 -3.74 14.69 -17.78
C LEU A 341 -4.94 13.81 -17.41
N ALA A 342 -5.93 13.70 -18.31
CA ALA A 342 -7.06 12.79 -18.12
C ALA A 342 -6.60 11.32 -18.10
N SER A 343 -5.70 10.94 -18.99
CA SER A 343 -5.08 9.60 -19.00
C SER A 343 -4.29 9.32 -17.71
N MET A 344 -3.50 10.29 -17.25
CA MET A 344 -2.77 10.18 -15.97
C MET A 344 -3.71 10.03 -14.78
N SER A 345 -4.84 10.75 -14.77
CA SER A 345 -5.85 10.63 -13.71
C SER A 345 -6.58 9.27 -13.73
N ALA A 346 -6.69 8.64 -14.89
CA ALA A 346 -7.29 7.31 -15.04
C ALA A 346 -6.28 6.16 -14.80
N HIS A 347 -4.99 6.45 -14.72
CA HIS A 347 -3.94 5.45 -14.53
C HIS A 347 -3.98 4.87 -13.11
N ARG A 348 -3.61 3.58 -12.95
CA ARG A 348 -3.66 2.86 -11.66
C ARG A 348 -2.54 3.24 -10.68
N TRP A 349 -1.43 3.72 -11.17
CA TRP A 349 -0.26 4.12 -10.38
C TRP A 349 0.18 3.07 -9.33
N PRO A 350 0.65 1.88 -9.73
CA PRO A 350 1.10 0.86 -8.78
C PRO A 350 2.24 1.35 -7.87
N GLY A 351 3.12 2.25 -8.36
CA GLY A 351 4.15 2.93 -7.56
C GLY A 351 3.70 4.25 -6.94
N ASN A 352 2.39 4.57 -7.01
CA ASN A 352 1.76 5.76 -6.41
C ASN A 352 2.44 7.09 -6.82
N VAL A 353 2.63 8.00 -5.87
CA VAL A 353 3.21 9.34 -6.11
C VAL A 353 4.68 9.25 -6.53
N ARG A 354 5.39 8.20 -6.10
CA ARG A 354 6.80 7.98 -6.53
C ARG A 354 6.87 7.70 -8.03
N GLU A 355 5.98 6.86 -8.54
CA GLU A 355 5.87 6.57 -9.97
C GLU A 355 5.43 7.80 -10.76
N LEU A 356 4.41 8.52 -10.29
CA LEU A 356 3.96 9.76 -10.89
C LEU A 356 5.11 10.78 -11.01
N ARG A 357 5.89 10.96 -9.96
CA ARG A 357 7.05 11.83 -9.96
C ARG A 357 8.08 11.42 -11.01
N ASN A 358 8.41 10.13 -11.11
CA ASN A 358 9.34 9.62 -12.11
C ASN A 358 8.86 9.89 -13.54
N VAL A 359 7.55 9.71 -13.80
CA VAL A 359 6.96 10.06 -15.12
C VAL A 359 7.09 11.54 -15.42
N ILE A 360 6.86 12.41 -14.44
CA ILE A 360 7.00 13.87 -14.64
C ILE A 360 8.46 14.23 -14.89
N GLU A 361 9.41 13.68 -14.12
CA GLU A 361 10.85 13.89 -14.32
C GLU A 361 11.29 13.45 -15.73
N ALA A 362 10.83 12.28 -16.18
CA ALA A 362 11.09 11.79 -17.52
C ALA A 362 10.45 12.68 -18.61
N THR A 363 9.23 13.17 -18.37
CA THR A 363 8.56 14.10 -19.29
C THR A 363 9.31 15.41 -19.44
N VAL A 364 9.78 15.98 -18.33
CA VAL A 364 10.59 17.22 -18.37
C VAL A 364 11.92 16.99 -19.11
N ALA A 365 12.53 15.80 -18.93
CA ALA A 365 13.81 15.48 -19.56
C ALA A 365 13.69 15.21 -21.07
N PHE A 366 12.61 14.55 -21.52
CA PHE A 366 12.47 14.10 -22.91
C PHE A 366 11.45 14.91 -23.72
N GLY A 367 10.64 15.75 -23.09
CA GLY A 367 9.60 16.57 -23.74
C GLY A 367 8.37 15.78 -24.22
N ASP A 368 8.19 14.52 -23.83
CA ASP A 368 7.11 13.65 -24.28
C ASP A 368 6.50 12.84 -23.13
N ALA A 369 5.35 13.30 -22.67
CA ALA A 369 4.62 12.69 -21.56
C ALA A 369 4.04 11.31 -21.91
N ARG A 370 3.62 11.07 -23.16
CA ARG A 370 3.06 9.78 -23.57
C ARG A 370 4.12 8.69 -23.54
N ARG A 371 5.30 9.00 -24.08
CA ARG A 371 6.44 8.09 -24.06
C ARG A 371 6.91 7.78 -22.63
N ALA A 372 6.88 8.78 -21.75
CA ALA A 372 7.23 8.59 -20.34
C ALA A 372 6.25 7.66 -19.60
N LEU A 373 4.95 7.76 -19.89
CA LEU A 373 3.92 6.85 -19.35
C LEU A 373 4.13 5.40 -19.83
N GLU A 374 4.33 5.20 -21.14
CA GLU A 374 4.54 3.87 -21.74
C GLU A 374 5.81 3.19 -21.21
N THR A 375 6.87 3.95 -20.99
CA THR A 375 8.16 3.42 -20.50
C THR A 375 8.08 3.02 -19.02
N ASN A 376 7.20 3.64 -18.23
CA ASN A 376 7.03 3.38 -16.81
C ASN A 376 5.90 2.37 -16.50
N GLU A 377 5.09 1.96 -17.48
CA GLU A 377 4.19 0.83 -17.23
C GLU A 377 5.07 -0.38 -16.86
N PRO A 378 4.90 -0.98 -15.67
CA PRO A 378 5.52 -2.24 -15.37
C PRO A 378 5.13 -3.19 -16.49
N ALA A 379 6.12 -3.83 -17.12
CA ALA A 379 5.86 -4.78 -18.20
C ALA A 379 4.65 -5.60 -17.77
N ARG A 380 3.52 -5.47 -18.48
CA ARG A 380 2.34 -6.28 -18.20
C ARG A 380 2.85 -7.69 -18.31
N GLU A 381 2.98 -8.38 -17.19
CA GLU A 381 3.04 -9.83 -17.22
C GLU A 381 1.70 -10.25 -17.81
N GLU A 382 1.69 -10.43 -19.14
CA GLU A 382 0.55 -11.05 -19.78
C GLU A 382 0.34 -12.38 -19.05
N PRO A 383 -0.85 -12.60 -18.48
CA PRO A 383 -1.08 -13.83 -17.74
C PRO A 383 -0.71 -14.99 -18.68
N VAL A 384 0.14 -15.88 -18.22
CA VAL A 384 0.65 -17.03 -18.98
C VAL A 384 -0.49 -17.77 -19.67
N TRP A 385 -1.69 -17.64 -19.11
CA TRP A 385 -2.95 -18.09 -19.70
C TRP A 385 -4.10 -17.24 -19.18
N SER A 386 -4.95 -16.71 -20.07
CA SER A 386 -6.22 -16.06 -19.73
C SER A 386 -7.38 -16.97 -20.14
N ALA A 387 -8.34 -17.11 -19.23
CA ALA A 387 -9.59 -17.82 -19.56
C ALA A 387 -10.31 -17.05 -20.68
N PRO A 388 -10.89 -17.75 -21.67
CA PRO A 388 -11.75 -17.10 -22.65
C PRO A 388 -12.92 -16.41 -21.95
N ALA A 389 -13.49 -15.37 -22.59
CA ALA A 389 -14.66 -14.64 -22.08
C ALA A 389 -15.78 -15.61 -21.67
N SER A 390 -16.60 -15.22 -20.68
CA SER A 390 -17.54 -16.09 -19.96
C SER A 390 -18.49 -16.96 -20.82
N ASP A 391 -18.69 -16.61 -22.07
CA ASP A 391 -19.58 -17.33 -23.01
C ASP A 391 -18.85 -18.28 -23.97
N ALA A 392 -17.53 -18.33 -23.98
CA ALA A 392 -16.76 -19.21 -24.83
C ALA A 392 -16.41 -20.54 -24.10
N ALA A 393 -16.58 -21.65 -24.78
CA ALA A 393 -16.22 -22.97 -24.24
C ALA A 393 -14.74 -23.02 -23.85
N LEU A 394 -14.44 -23.51 -22.65
CA LEU A 394 -13.05 -23.72 -22.22
C LEU A 394 -12.35 -24.71 -23.18
N PRO A 395 -11.14 -24.40 -23.67
CA PRO A 395 -10.37 -25.35 -24.46
C PRO A 395 -10.03 -26.59 -23.64
N LYS A 396 -9.87 -27.72 -24.26
CA LYS A 396 -9.43 -28.95 -23.59
C LYS A 396 -8.07 -28.67 -22.91
N TYR A 397 -7.86 -29.21 -21.72
CA TYR A 397 -6.62 -29.02 -20.97
C TYR A 397 -5.33 -29.24 -21.77
N LYS A 398 -5.33 -30.27 -22.61
CA LYS A 398 -4.20 -30.60 -23.50
C LYS A 398 -3.87 -29.47 -24.47
N ASP A 399 -4.89 -28.83 -25.04
CA ASP A 399 -4.73 -27.76 -26.04
C ASP A 399 -4.33 -26.45 -25.36
N ALA A 400 -4.95 -26.13 -24.22
CA ALA A 400 -4.58 -24.96 -23.37
C ALA A 400 -3.12 -25.06 -22.91
N ARG A 401 -2.69 -26.24 -22.41
CA ARG A 401 -1.30 -26.48 -22.02
C ARG A 401 -0.33 -26.35 -23.19
N ALA A 402 -0.68 -26.90 -24.32
CA ALA A 402 0.17 -26.84 -25.52
C ALA A 402 0.37 -25.38 -25.98
N SER A 403 -0.69 -24.55 -25.97
CA SER A 403 -0.60 -23.14 -26.35
C SER A 403 0.27 -22.33 -25.42
N VAL A 404 0.19 -22.57 -24.10
CA VAL A 404 1.04 -21.93 -23.09
C VAL A 404 2.50 -22.33 -23.27
N LEU A 405 2.76 -23.62 -23.41
CA LEU A 405 4.12 -24.14 -23.58
C LEU A 405 4.75 -23.58 -24.87
N GLN A 406 3.99 -23.52 -25.97
CA GLN A 406 4.46 -22.99 -27.25
C GLN A 406 4.85 -21.50 -27.15
N ARG A 407 4.06 -20.69 -26.45
CA ARG A 407 4.40 -19.25 -26.20
C ARG A 407 5.64 -19.13 -25.34
N PHE A 408 5.73 -19.89 -24.26
CA PHE A 408 6.89 -19.89 -23.37
C PHE A 408 8.17 -20.31 -24.11
N GLU A 409 8.14 -21.45 -24.86
CA GLU A 409 9.30 -21.93 -25.60
C GLU A 409 9.77 -20.92 -26.63
N ARG A 410 8.84 -20.26 -27.35
CA ARG A 410 9.17 -19.22 -28.32
C ARG A 410 9.85 -18.02 -27.68
N ALA A 411 9.26 -17.44 -26.64
CA ALA A 411 9.83 -16.28 -25.93
C ALA A 411 11.19 -16.61 -25.31
N TYR A 412 11.32 -17.81 -24.72
CA TYR A 412 12.57 -18.27 -24.12
C TYR A 412 13.68 -18.43 -25.16
N ILE A 413 13.40 -19.08 -26.32
CA ILE A 413 14.42 -19.30 -27.33
C ILE A 413 14.82 -18.02 -28.06
N GLU A 414 13.89 -17.07 -28.27
CA GLU A 414 14.19 -15.72 -28.79
C GLU A 414 15.15 -14.98 -27.86
N ALA A 415 14.86 -14.91 -26.56
CA ALA A 415 15.71 -14.26 -25.57
C ALA A 415 17.07 -14.95 -25.44
N LEU A 416 17.11 -16.28 -25.51
CA LEU A 416 18.32 -17.09 -25.42
C LEU A 416 19.27 -16.83 -26.60
N ILE A 417 18.73 -16.84 -27.82
CA ILE A 417 19.52 -16.57 -29.03
C ILE A 417 20.04 -15.14 -29.09
N GLN A 418 19.23 -14.18 -28.67
CA GLN A 418 19.66 -12.78 -28.58
C GLN A 418 20.82 -12.63 -27.60
N ARG A 419 20.76 -13.24 -26.40
CA ARG A 419 21.86 -13.23 -25.42
C ARG A 419 23.11 -13.95 -25.90
N ALA A 420 22.95 -14.96 -26.74
CA ALA A 420 24.04 -15.73 -27.33
C ALA A 420 24.62 -15.09 -28.60
N GLY A 421 24.17 -13.89 -29.01
CA GLY A 421 24.62 -13.22 -30.24
C GLY A 421 24.42 -14.09 -31.50
N GLY A 422 23.33 -14.84 -31.58
CA GLY A 422 23.03 -15.77 -32.72
C GLY A 422 23.75 -17.12 -32.64
N ASN A 423 24.65 -17.36 -31.68
CA ASN A 423 25.47 -18.58 -31.59
C ASN A 423 24.73 -19.70 -30.84
N VAL A 424 24.25 -20.69 -31.59
CA VAL A 424 23.49 -21.84 -31.06
C VAL A 424 24.28 -22.67 -30.02
N SER A 425 25.60 -22.81 -30.19
CA SER A 425 26.42 -23.57 -29.26
C SER A 425 26.63 -22.82 -27.92
N GLN A 426 26.64 -21.50 -27.97
CA GLN A 426 26.68 -20.64 -26.77
C GLN A 426 25.30 -20.63 -26.10
N ALA A 427 24.22 -20.54 -26.86
CA ALA A 427 22.85 -20.65 -26.38
C ALA A 427 22.61 -21.96 -25.62
N ALA A 428 23.02 -23.10 -26.20
CA ALA A 428 22.92 -24.42 -25.57
C ALA A 428 23.64 -24.49 -24.21
N ARG A 429 24.85 -23.92 -24.13
CA ARG A 429 25.61 -23.83 -22.87
C ARG A 429 24.94 -22.94 -21.82
N LEU A 430 24.41 -21.77 -22.23
CA LEU A 430 23.71 -20.84 -21.33
C LEU A 430 22.42 -21.45 -20.76
N ALA A 431 21.70 -22.24 -21.57
CA ALA A 431 20.46 -22.87 -21.16
C ALA A 431 20.65 -24.23 -20.45
N GLY A 432 21.84 -24.79 -20.43
CA GLY A 432 22.08 -26.18 -19.98
C GLY A 432 21.39 -27.24 -20.82
N LEU A 433 21.18 -26.97 -22.11
CA LEU A 433 20.46 -27.81 -23.04
C LEU A 433 21.44 -28.42 -24.09
N ASP A 434 21.03 -29.55 -24.71
CA ASP A 434 21.75 -30.06 -25.84
C ASP A 434 21.62 -29.16 -27.07
N ARG A 435 22.70 -29.06 -27.88
CA ARG A 435 22.74 -28.20 -29.06
C ARG A 435 21.70 -28.61 -30.12
N GLY A 436 21.45 -29.92 -30.28
CA GLY A 436 20.43 -30.45 -31.20
C GLY A 436 19.05 -29.99 -30.77
N TYR A 437 18.74 -30.11 -29.48
CA TYR A 437 17.46 -29.68 -28.92
C TYR A 437 17.21 -28.16 -29.09
N VAL A 438 18.23 -27.31 -28.89
CA VAL A 438 18.12 -25.87 -29.17
C VAL A 438 17.86 -25.61 -30.66
N SER A 439 18.53 -26.35 -31.55
CA SER A 439 18.29 -26.24 -32.98
C SER A 439 16.87 -26.68 -33.40
N ASP A 440 16.34 -27.71 -32.77
CA ASP A 440 14.97 -28.18 -33.01
C ASP A 440 13.92 -27.17 -32.50
N LEU A 441 14.16 -26.54 -31.33
CA LEU A 441 13.32 -25.46 -30.83
C LEU A 441 13.30 -24.27 -31.78
N LEU A 442 14.47 -23.84 -32.28
CA LEU A 442 14.57 -22.73 -33.24
C LEU A 442 13.78 -23.05 -34.54
N ALA A 443 13.89 -24.26 -35.05
CA ALA A 443 13.15 -24.71 -36.24
C ALA A 443 11.63 -24.77 -35.98
N ARG A 444 11.23 -25.32 -34.82
CA ARG A 444 9.82 -25.47 -34.43
C ARG A 444 9.11 -24.13 -34.28
N HIS A 445 9.79 -23.14 -33.70
CA HIS A 445 9.22 -21.83 -33.45
C HIS A 445 9.56 -20.78 -34.51
N GLN A 446 10.24 -21.18 -35.58
CA GLN A 446 10.64 -20.34 -36.72
C GLN A 446 11.44 -19.08 -36.28
N VAL A 447 12.25 -19.21 -35.24
CA VAL A 447 13.10 -18.12 -34.76
C VAL A 447 14.38 -18.04 -35.58
N GLY A 448 14.60 -16.91 -36.26
CA GLY A 448 15.81 -16.65 -37.04
C GLY A 448 17.06 -16.55 -36.16
N ARG A 449 18.22 -16.98 -36.71
CA ARG A 449 19.51 -16.92 -36.01
C ARG A 449 20.07 -15.49 -35.89
N GLY A 450 19.29 -14.43 -36.09
CA GLY A 450 19.71 -13.02 -36.01
C GLY A 450 20.97 -12.76 -36.83
N ALA A 451 20.95 -11.80 -37.73
CA ALA A 451 22.13 -11.36 -38.46
C ALA A 451 23.11 -10.62 -37.53
#